data_b2276f5cbab60f88b9629b7d9a08601b
#
_entry.id   b2276f5cbab60f88b9629b7d9a08601b
#
_cell.length_a   1.000
_cell.length_b   1.000
_cell.length_c   1.000
_cell.angle_alpha   90.00
_cell.angle_beta   90.00
_cell.angle_gamma   90.00
#
_symmetry.space_group_name_H-M   'P 1'
#
loop_
_entity.id
_entity.type
_entity.pdbx_description
1 polymer ?
#
loop_
_entity_poly.entity_id
_entity_poly.type
_entity_poly.pdbx_seq_one_letter_code
_entity_poly.pdbx_strand_id
1 'polypeptide(L)'
;MNTGNVDVAVVGRGMLGSPCARLLAEAGCTVLLIGQGEPADRRTHDGVFASHHDDTRITRVIDPDPLRAWLGHRALDDFRRLEATTGEGILTEVGHLWIAPPDEVDLLAGASARFDLDCTRHDPAGLRAAFAHLKLPDGLDGILQGPGAGHLDPRAYVRAEGTACAMAGGTVVDALVDSVVERGTVVELETSAGTFHADRVVLATGPFFAHGDTPAGDLGLTIGTHTMLHVEPSPADAERLVDLPSLIVKPTDEDRHCFVLPPKAGPDGRIVVKIGVSHQGQELGADRIADWFRTDGNLEDAAHQERLLRDLFPDLEVVRRQTVPCVTTYTPSGHPVIDDLTGRVSALIGGNGYAAKCAPALGELAAGRLLGEPWPTEVDRGLFERAPGSQD
;
A
#
# COMPACT_ATOMS: atom_id res chain seq x y z
N MET A 1 6.60 32.51 -1.78
CA MET A 1 5.47 31.64 -2.19
C MET A 1 4.21 32.28 -1.67
N ASN A 2 3.11 32.20 -2.43
CA ASN A 2 1.86 32.82 -2.00
C ASN A 2 1.31 32.03 -0.79
N THR A 3 1.33 32.63 0.40
CA THR A 3 0.88 32.04 1.67
C THR A 3 -0.65 32.22 1.85
N GLY A 4 -1.39 32.23 0.74
CA GLY A 4 -2.85 32.28 0.78
C GLY A 4 -3.42 31.03 1.46
N ASN A 5 -4.58 31.19 2.10
CA ASN A 5 -5.35 30.09 2.65
C ASN A 5 -5.80 29.15 1.51
N VAL A 6 -5.69 27.83 1.71
CA VAL A 6 -6.22 26.82 0.78
C VAL A 6 -7.48 26.17 1.38
N ASP A 7 -8.34 25.60 0.52
CA ASP A 7 -9.53 24.91 0.99
C ASP A 7 -9.15 23.66 1.79
N VAL A 8 -8.18 22.88 1.29
CA VAL A 8 -7.73 21.65 1.95
C VAL A 8 -6.22 21.50 1.87
N ALA A 9 -5.57 21.21 3.01
CA ALA A 9 -4.21 20.70 3.05
C ALA A 9 -4.23 19.20 3.36
N VAL A 10 -3.49 18.40 2.57
CA VAL A 10 -3.28 16.97 2.82
C VAL A 10 -1.84 16.78 3.27
N VAL A 11 -1.67 16.34 4.52
CA VAL A 11 -0.37 16.10 5.15
C VAL A 11 0.01 14.64 4.98
N GLY A 12 1.03 14.40 4.16
CA GLY A 12 1.51 13.06 3.81
C GLY A 12 1.35 12.78 2.31
N ARG A 13 2.47 12.81 1.60
CA ARG A 13 2.58 12.56 0.14
C ARG A 13 2.78 11.07 -0.16
N GLY A 14 2.11 10.21 0.61
CA GLY A 14 2.17 8.76 0.45
C GLY A 14 1.02 8.21 -0.38
N MET A 15 0.89 6.89 -0.35
CA MET A 15 -0.10 6.16 -1.16
C MET A 15 -1.55 6.52 -0.86
N LEU A 16 -1.89 6.99 0.34
CA LEU A 16 -3.25 7.36 0.71
C LEU A 16 -3.52 8.85 0.54
N GLY A 17 -2.58 9.71 0.96
CA GLY A 17 -2.77 11.16 0.90
C GLY A 17 -2.74 11.71 -0.53
N SER A 18 -1.87 11.17 -1.38
CA SER A 18 -1.73 11.69 -2.75
C SER A 18 -2.99 11.54 -3.60
N PRO A 19 -3.70 10.40 -3.66
CA PRO A 19 -4.96 10.28 -4.38
C PRO A 19 -6.07 11.17 -3.79
N CYS A 20 -6.14 11.30 -2.45
CA CYS A 20 -7.10 12.21 -1.82
C CYS A 20 -6.88 13.65 -2.28
N ALA A 21 -5.63 14.12 -2.28
CA ALA A 21 -5.28 15.48 -2.72
C ALA A 21 -5.59 15.70 -4.21
N ARG A 22 -5.25 14.74 -5.08
CA ARG A 22 -5.57 14.82 -6.51
C ARG A 22 -7.07 14.93 -6.74
N LEU A 23 -7.86 14.04 -6.13
CA LEU A 23 -9.32 14.02 -6.33
C LEU A 23 -9.99 15.30 -5.83
N LEU A 24 -9.52 15.88 -4.72
CA LEU A 24 -9.98 17.18 -4.24
C LEU A 24 -9.63 18.31 -5.23
N ALA A 25 -8.42 18.29 -5.81
CA ALA A 25 -8.01 19.28 -6.81
C ALA A 25 -8.82 19.12 -8.11
N GLU A 26 -9.05 17.88 -8.59
CA GLU A 26 -9.92 17.60 -9.73
C GLU A 26 -11.38 18.07 -9.50
N ALA A 27 -11.85 18.04 -8.25
CA ALA A 27 -13.16 18.59 -7.87
C ALA A 27 -13.18 20.14 -7.76
N GLY A 28 -12.05 20.82 -7.99
CA GLY A 28 -11.96 22.28 -8.02
C GLY A 28 -11.59 22.94 -6.68
N CYS A 29 -11.21 22.17 -5.66
CA CYS A 29 -10.66 22.75 -4.42
C CYS A 29 -9.26 23.30 -4.65
N THR A 30 -8.91 24.37 -3.94
CA THR A 30 -7.52 24.79 -3.78
C THR A 30 -6.84 23.85 -2.79
N VAL A 31 -5.88 23.03 -3.28
CA VAL A 31 -5.26 21.95 -2.50
C VAL A 31 -3.78 22.19 -2.28
N LEU A 32 -3.33 21.94 -1.06
CA LEU A 32 -1.92 21.80 -0.69
C LEU A 32 -1.65 20.33 -0.34
N LEU A 33 -0.87 19.63 -1.16
CA LEU A 33 -0.31 18.31 -0.84
C LEU A 33 1.10 18.51 -0.29
N ILE A 34 1.29 18.25 1.00
CA ILE A 34 2.55 18.54 1.69
C ILE A 34 3.08 17.32 2.44
N GLY A 35 4.37 17.10 2.34
CA GLY A 35 5.09 16.02 3.02
C GLY A 35 6.46 15.83 2.42
N GLN A 36 7.36 15.19 3.14
CA GLN A 36 8.66 14.84 2.61
C GLN A 36 8.55 13.79 1.51
N GLY A 37 9.37 13.93 0.47
CA GLY A 37 9.49 12.97 -0.60
C GLY A 37 10.21 11.69 -0.16
N GLU A 38 10.44 10.81 -1.11
CA GLU A 38 11.23 9.62 -0.91
C GLU A 38 12.70 10.00 -0.65
N PRO A 39 13.37 9.40 0.36
CA PRO A 39 14.80 9.68 0.61
C PRO A 39 15.66 9.13 -0.53
N ALA A 40 16.72 9.86 -0.89
CA ALA A 40 17.71 9.42 -1.87
C ALA A 40 18.43 8.13 -1.42
N ASP A 41 18.67 8.00 -0.12
CA ASP A 41 19.23 6.79 0.51
C ASP A 41 18.56 6.58 1.88
N ARG A 42 17.77 5.50 2.00
CA ARG A 42 17.11 5.14 3.25
C ARG A 42 18.07 4.83 4.40
N ARG A 43 19.29 4.40 4.10
CA ARG A 43 20.29 4.02 5.12
C ARG A 43 20.90 5.21 5.83
N THR A 44 20.89 6.37 5.20
CA THR A 44 21.45 7.60 5.75
C THR A 44 20.39 8.63 6.15
N HIS A 45 19.14 8.39 5.77
CA HIS A 45 18.03 9.28 6.09
C HIS A 45 17.55 9.07 7.53
N ASP A 46 17.33 10.15 8.26
CA ASP A 46 16.92 10.16 9.67
C ASP A 46 15.60 10.93 9.93
N GLY A 47 14.97 11.43 8.88
CA GLY A 47 13.71 12.15 8.95
C GLY A 47 12.48 11.28 8.68
N VAL A 48 11.35 11.97 8.54
CA VAL A 48 10.09 11.38 8.10
C VAL A 48 10.16 11.06 6.61
N PHE A 49 9.66 9.90 6.21
CA PHE A 49 9.49 9.52 4.80
C PHE A 49 8.34 8.53 4.65
N ALA A 50 7.87 8.32 3.43
CA ALA A 50 6.78 7.40 3.21
C ALA A 50 7.27 5.95 3.08
N SER A 51 6.51 5.00 3.64
CA SER A 51 6.84 3.56 3.63
C SER A 51 6.61 2.88 2.27
N HIS A 52 6.35 3.64 1.21
CA HIS A 52 6.10 3.13 -0.13
C HIS A 52 7.37 2.92 -0.99
N HIS A 53 8.54 3.16 -0.46
CA HIS A 53 9.82 3.12 -1.19
C HIS A 53 10.26 1.73 -1.67
N ASP A 54 9.45 0.70 -1.46
CA ASP A 54 9.61 -0.63 -2.03
C ASP A 54 9.06 -0.68 -3.48
N ASP A 55 9.66 -1.52 -4.33
CA ASP A 55 9.47 -1.46 -5.78
C ASP A 55 8.22 -2.17 -6.29
N THR A 56 7.59 -3.02 -5.49
CA THR A 56 6.42 -3.80 -5.92
C THR A 56 5.45 -4.07 -4.79
N ARG A 57 4.15 -4.05 -5.14
CA ARG A 57 3.04 -4.51 -4.28
C ARG A 57 2.07 -5.33 -5.13
N ILE A 58 1.52 -6.39 -4.57
CA ILE A 58 0.49 -7.18 -5.23
C ILE A 58 -0.75 -6.30 -5.46
N THR A 59 -1.30 -6.35 -6.67
CA THR A 59 -2.63 -5.84 -7.00
C THR A 59 -3.53 -6.96 -7.47
N ARG A 60 -4.78 -6.94 -7.02
CA ARG A 60 -5.82 -7.92 -7.36
C ARG A 60 -7.18 -7.44 -6.88
N VAL A 61 -8.24 -8.01 -7.43
CA VAL A 61 -9.61 -7.81 -6.95
C VAL A 61 -10.04 -8.95 -6.05
N ILE A 62 -9.74 -10.21 -6.43
CA ILE A 62 -10.08 -11.36 -5.57
C ILE A 62 -9.48 -11.20 -4.18
N ASP A 63 -10.33 -11.26 -3.16
CA ASP A 63 -9.95 -11.20 -1.75
C ASP A 63 -11.03 -11.92 -0.93
N PRO A 64 -10.68 -12.69 0.12
CA PRO A 64 -11.66 -13.31 0.99
C PRO A 64 -12.48 -12.29 1.79
N ASP A 65 -11.96 -11.07 1.97
CA ASP A 65 -12.68 -9.94 2.57
C ASP A 65 -13.46 -9.17 1.49
N PRO A 66 -14.81 -9.13 1.55
CA PRO A 66 -15.65 -8.47 0.54
C PRO A 66 -15.38 -6.97 0.39
N LEU A 67 -14.98 -6.27 1.48
CA LEU A 67 -14.61 -4.87 1.43
C LEU A 67 -13.31 -4.66 0.65
N ARG A 68 -12.30 -5.48 0.93
CA ARG A 68 -11.01 -5.41 0.22
C ARG A 68 -11.14 -5.76 -1.26
N ALA A 69 -12.06 -6.68 -1.61
CA ALA A 69 -12.40 -6.97 -2.99
C ALA A 69 -13.08 -5.77 -3.67
N TRP A 70 -14.05 -5.13 -3.01
CA TRP A 70 -14.73 -3.94 -3.51
C TRP A 70 -13.74 -2.78 -3.72
N LEU A 71 -12.90 -2.49 -2.73
CA LEU A 71 -11.88 -1.44 -2.81
C LEU A 71 -10.88 -1.71 -3.93
N GLY A 72 -10.42 -2.95 -4.09
CA GLY A 72 -9.49 -3.34 -5.17
C GLY A 72 -10.12 -3.21 -6.56
N HIS A 73 -11.40 -3.58 -6.70
CA HIS A 73 -12.13 -3.41 -7.95
C HIS A 73 -12.30 -1.93 -8.31
N ARG A 74 -12.70 -1.11 -7.32
CA ARG A 74 -12.87 0.34 -7.51
C ARG A 74 -11.57 1.06 -7.88
N ALA A 75 -10.45 0.60 -7.34
CA ALA A 75 -9.13 1.23 -7.56
C ALA A 75 -8.55 0.97 -8.95
N LEU A 76 -8.92 -0.14 -9.61
CA LEU A 76 -8.26 -0.60 -10.82
C LEU A 76 -8.36 0.38 -11.98
N ASP A 77 -9.55 0.91 -12.24
CA ASP A 77 -9.77 1.86 -13.34
C ASP A 77 -9.05 3.19 -13.08
N ASP A 78 -8.92 3.58 -11.83
CA ASP A 78 -8.19 4.79 -11.47
C ASP A 78 -6.67 4.65 -11.68
N PHE A 79 -6.08 3.50 -11.37
CA PHE A 79 -4.69 3.22 -11.71
C PHE A 79 -4.44 3.35 -13.21
N ARG A 80 -5.28 2.73 -14.05
CA ARG A 80 -5.17 2.79 -15.52
C ARG A 80 -5.37 4.22 -16.06
N ARG A 81 -6.34 4.97 -15.51
CA ARG A 81 -6.57 6.37 -15.84
C ARG A 81 -5.35 7.22 -15.50
N LEU A 82 -4.74 6.97 -14.37
CA LEU A 82 -3.56 7.71 -13.90
C LEU A 82 -2.34 7.43 -14.79
N GLU A 83 -2.10 6.18 -15.20
CA GLU A 83 -1.09 5.82 -16.20
C GLU A 83 -1.30 6.57 -17.53
N ALA A 84 -2.53 6.56 -18.03
CA ALA A 84 -2.87 7.25 -19.28
C ALA A 84 -2.70 8.78 -19.19
N THR A 85 -2.92 9.36 -18.00
CA THR A 85 -2.83 10.80 -17.78
C THR A 85 -1.40 11.27 -17.60
N THR A 86 -0.57 10.50 -16.90
CA THR A 86 0.78 10.93 -16.49
C THR A 86 1.91 10.31 -17.31
N GLY A 87 1.64 9.19 -17.98
CA GLY A 87 2.66 8.40 -18.67
C GLY A 87 3.55 7.56 -17.76
N GLU A 88 3.30 7.55 -16.44
CA GLU A 88 4.01 6.67 -15.50
C GLU A 88 3.50 5.24 -15.62
N GLY A 89 4.40 4.25 -15.64
CA GLY A 89 4.03 2.83 -15.60
C GLY A 89 3.78 2.39 -14.17
N ILE A 90 2.56 2.17 -13.79
CA ILE A 90 2.14 1.82 -12.42
C ILE A 90 1.84 0.34 -12.31
N LEU A 91 1.02 -0.19 -13.24
CA LEU A 91 0.56 -1.58 -13.22
C LEU A 91 1.41 -2.49 -14.10
N THR A 92 1.61 -3.71 -13.64
CA THR A 92 2.11 -4.84 -14.44
C THR A 92 1.11 -5.98 -14.28
N GLU A 93 0.27 -6.17 -15.30
CA GLU A 93 -0.86 -7.09 -15.26
C GLU A 93 -0.45 -8.52 -15.67
N VAL A 94 0.47 -9.13 -14.90
CA VAL A 94 0.93 -10.53 -15.10
C VAL A 94 -0.02 -11.57 -14.50
N GLY A 95 -1.15 -11.14 -13.95
CA GLY A 95 -2.07 -11.99 -13.21
C GLY A 95 -1.69 -12.16 -11.74
N HIS A 96 -2.62 -12.74 -10.99
CA HIS A 96 -2.44 -13.09 -9.58
C HIS A 96 -2.97 -14.49 -9.29
N LEU A 97 -2.11 -15.36 -8.79
CA LEU A 97 -2.46 -16.72 -8.39
C LEU A 97 -2.53 -16.81 -6.86
N TRP A 98 -3.71 -17.10 -6.35
CA TRP A 98 -3.91 -17.40 -4.93
C TRP A 98 -4.02 -18.91 -4.76
N ILE A 99 -3.20 -19.48 -3.89
CA ILE A 99 -3.09 -20.91 -3.62
C ILE A 99 -3.40 -21.15 -2.15
N ALA A 100 -4.47 -21.88 -1.86
CA ALA A 100 -4.96 -22.09 -0.52
C ALA A 100 -5.78 -23.40 -0.42
N PRO A 101 -6.26 -23.79 0.78
CA PRO A 101 -7.26 -24.85 0.91
C PRO A 101 -8.52 -24.55 0.08
N PRO A 102 -9.24 -25.60 -0.39
CA PRO A 102 -10.38 -25.44 -1.30
C PRO A 102 -11.49 -24.50 -0.81
N ASP A 103 -11.76 -24.46 0.49
CA ASP A 103 -12.76 -23.61 1.12
C ASP A 103 -12.39 -22.12 1.02
N GLU A 104 -11.13 -21.75 1.18
CA GLU A 104 -10.68 -20.37 0.95
C GLU A 104 -10.78 -20.00 -0.53
N VAL A 105 -10.43 -20.92 -1.44
CA VAL A 105 -10.58 -20.70 -2.89
C VAL A 105 -12.04 -20.52 -3.29
N ASP A 106 -12.99 -21.19 -2.63
CA ASP A 106 -14.42 -20.99 -2.85
C ASP A 106 -14.88 -19.56 -2.50
N LEU A 107 -14.36 -18.97 -1.42
CA LEU A 107 -14.64 -17.57 -1.07
C LEU A 107 -14.12 -16.61 -2.16
N LEU A 108 -12.93 -16.86 -2.67
CA LEU A 108 -12.33 -16.05 -3.75
C LEU A 108 -13.11 -16.18 -5.07
N ALA A 109 -13.61 -17.38 -5.38
CA ALA A 109 -14.48 -17.60 -6.53
C ALA A 109 -15.79 -16.81 -6.41
N GLY A 110 -16.34 -16.65 -5.19
CA GLY A 110 -17.47 -15.79 -4.91
C GLY A 110 -17.20 -14.32 -5.23
N ALA A 111 -16.03 -13.80 -4.86
CA ALA A 111 -15.60 -12.45 -5.22
C ALA A 111 -15.42 -12.29 -6.74
N SER A 112 -14.85 -13.30 -7.41
CA SER A 112 -14.71 -13.33 -8.86
C SER A 112 -16.06 -13.20 -9.57
N ALA A 113 -17.05 -13.99 -9.15
CA ALA A 113 -18.40 -13.95 -9.71
C ALA A 113 -19.10 -12.61 -9.47
N ARG A 114 -18.90 -12.00 -8.29
CA ARG A 114 -19.50 -10.70 -7.92
C ARG A 114 -19.05 -9.57 -8.85
N PHE A 115 -17.80 -9.57 -9.27
CA PHE A 115 -17.20 -8.49 -10.07
C PHE A 115 -16.96 -8.90 -11.53
N ASP A 116 -17.51 -10.02 -11.99
CA ASP A 116 -17.35 -10.55 -13.36
C ASP A 116 -15.87 -10.59 -13.82
N LEU A 117 -15.02 -11.15 -12.96
CA LEU A 117 -13.58 -11.21 -13.21
C LEU A 117 -13.21 -12.43 -14.04
N ASP A 118 -12.23 -12.28 -14.92
CA ASP A 118 -11.61 -13.40 -15.63
C ASP A 118 -10.71 -14.18 -14.67
N CYS A 119 -11.28 -15.22 -14.07
CA CYS A 119 -10.59 -16.10 -13.13
C CYS A 119 -10.67 -17.56 -13.56
N THR A 120 -9.56 -18.27 -13.41
CA THR A 120 -9.47 -19.70 -13.65
C THR A 120 -9.16 -20.45 -12.35
N ARG A 121 -10.03 -21.38 -11.94
CA ARG A 121 -9.76 -22.28 -10.82
C ARG A 121 -8.92 -23.47 -11.27
N HIS A 122 -7.97 -23.86 -10.46
CA HIS A 122 -7.11 -25.01 -10.64
C HIS A 122 -7.23 -25.94 -9.42
N ASP A 123 -7.52 -27.21 -9.67
CA ASP A 123 -7.33 -28.26 -8.67
C ASP A 123 -5.82 -28.58 -8.52
N PRO A 124 -5.41 -29.45 -7.59
CA PRO A 124 -3.99 -29.77 -7.40
C PRO A 124 -3.29 -30.35 -8.64
N ALA A 125 -4.04 -31.02 -9.52
CA ALA A 125 -3.48 -31.55 -10.78
C ALA A 125 -3.32 -30.43 -11.81
N GLY A 126 -4.31 -29.56 -11.92
CA GLY A 126 -4.28 -28.36 -12.77
C GLY A 126 -3.16 -27.38 -12.37
N LEU A 127 -2.94 -27.17 -11.05
CA LEU A 127 -1.82 -26.37 -10.57
C LEU A 127 -0.47 -26.92 -11.00
N ARG A 128 -0.25 -28.24 -10.84
CA ARG A 128 1.00 -28.90 -11.28
C ARG A 128 1.20 -28.83 -12.78
N ALA A 129 0.13 -28.89 -13.55
CA ALA A 129 0.21 -28.82 -15.01
C ALA A 129 0.48 -27.40 -15.51
N ALA A 130 -0.22 -26.39 -14.95
CA ALA A 130 -0.12 -25.00 -15.37
C ALA A 130 1.15 -24.31 -14.84
N PHE A 131 1.62 -24.69 -13.65
CA PHE A 131 2.74 -24.06 -12.94
C PHE A 131 3.81 -25.09 -12.56
N ALA A 132 4.31 -25.83 -13.55
CA ALA A 132 5.25 -26.94 -13.34
C ALA A 132 6.59 -26.54 -12.68
N HIS A 133 6.92 -25.26 -12.68
CA HIS A 133 8.08 -24.70 -12.00
C HIS A 133 7.87 -24.45 -10.50
N LEU A 134 6.61 -24.57 -10.03
CA LEU A 134 6.26 -24.45 -8.61
C LEU A 134 6.18 -25.86 -7.97
N LYS A 135 6.78 -26.00 -6.80
CA LYS A 135 6.56 -27.17 -5.95
C LYS A 135 5.63 -26.78 -4.80
N LEU A 136 4.39 -27.19 -4.90
CA LEU A 136 3.35 -26.84 -3.94
C LEU A 136 3.07 -27.98 -2.97
N PRO A 137 2.64 -27.69 -1.73
CA PRO A 137 2.09 -28.70 -0.83
C PRO A 137 0.85 -29.37 -1.44
N ASP A 138 0.60 -30.62 -1.03
CA ASP A 138 -0.58 -31.36 -1.48
C ASP A 138 -1.88 -30.78 -0.89
N GLY A 139 -2.99 -30.98 -1.60
CA GLY A 139 -4.33 -30.66 -1.11
C GLY A 139 -4.70 -29.18 -1.22
N LEU A 140 -3.92 -28.38 -1.95
CA LEU A 140 -4.24 -26.96 -2.20
C LEU A 140 -4.86 -26.80 -3.59
N ASP A 141 -5.90 -25.99 -3.67
CA ASP A 141 -6.44 -25.45 -4.91
C ASP A 141 -5.80 -24.10 -5.22
N GLY A 142 -5.99 -23.62 -6.45
CA GLY A 142 -5.60 -22.28 -6.85
C GLY A 142 -6.70 -21.56 -7.58
N ILE A 143 -6.69 -20.23 -7.51
CA ILE A 143 -7.49 -19.36 -8.37
C ILE A 143 -6.57 -18.32 -8.99
N LEU A 144 -6.52 -18.30 -10.32
CA LEU A 144 -5.76 -17.32 -11.10
C LEU A 144 -6.72 -16.22 -11.56
N GLN A 145 -6.54 -15.01 -11.10
CA GLN A 145 -7.13 -13.82 -11.71
C GLN A 145 -6.20 -13.34 -12.82
N GLY A 146 -6.72 -13.21 -14.03
CA GLY A 146 -6.01 -12.71 -15.22
C GLY A 146 -5.91 -11.18 -15.24
N PRO A 147 -6.53 -10.50 -16.25
CA PRO A 147 -6.46 -9.05 -16.38
C PRO A 147 -6.90 -8.31 -15.11
N GLY A 148 -6.27 -7.17 -14.84
CA GLY A 148 -6.52 -6.37 -13.64
C GLY A 148 -5.82 -6.88 -12.39
N ALA A 149 -4.99 -7.91 -12.51
CA ALA A 149 -4.20 -8.44 -11.40
C ALA A 149 -2.72 -8.57 -11.77
N GLY A 150 -1.87 -8.60 -10.76
CA GLY A 150 -0.42 -8.67 -10.91
C GLY A 150 0.27 -7.90 -9.80
N HIS A 151 1.01 -6.86 -10.17
CA HIS A 151 1.63 -5.97 -9.19
C HIS A 151 1.63 -4.52 -9.65
N LEU A 152 1.72 -3.61 -8.70
CA LEU A 152 1.89 -2.18 -8.93
C LEU A 152 3.26 -1.71 -8.42
N ASP A 153 3.77 -0.63 -9.03
CA ASP A 153 4.92 0.12 -8.55
C ASP A 153 4.43 1.26 -7.65
N PRO A 154 4.61 1.17 -6.32
CA PRO A 154 4.10 2.19 -5.40
C PRO A 154 4.83 3.53 -5.54
N ARG A 155 6.08 3.53 -6.00
CA ARG A 155 6.87 4.74 -6.24
C ARG A 155 6.37 5.49 -7.47
N ALA A 156 6.17 4.77 -8.59
CA ALA A 156 5.56 5.32 -9.78
C ALA A 156 4.16 5.85 -9.51
N TYR A 157 3.36 5.09 -8.76
CA TYR A 157 2.02 5.51 -8.36
C TYR A 157 2.03 6.84 -7.59
N VAL A 158 2.85 6.98 -6.56
CA VAL A 158 2.90 8.23 -5.76
C VAL A 158 3.41 9.41 -6.59
N ARG A 159 4.38 9.19 -7.50
CA ARG A 159 4.83 10.24 -8.44
C ARG A 159 3.71 10.66 -9.39
N ALA A 160 3.01 9.69 -9.96
CA ALA A 160 1.88 9.94 -10.86
C ALA A 160 0.76 10.73 -10.18
N GLU A 161 0.39 10.36 -8.95
CA GLU A 161 -0.59 11.07 -8.16
C GLU A 161 -0.18 12.53 -7.88
N GLY A 162 1.08 12.76 -7.49
CA GLY A 162 1.60 14.11 -7.28
C GLY A 162 1.60 14.95 -8.56
N THR A 163 1.96 14.34 -9.70
CA THR A 163 1.92 14.97 -11.01
C THR A 163 0.48 15.32 -11.40
N ALA A 164 -0.45 14.38 -11.27
CA ALA A 164 -1.86 14.60 -11.60
C ALA A 164 -2.51 15.63 -10.67
N CYS A 165 -2.17 15.64 -9.38
CA CYS A 165 -2.60 16.68 -8.44
C CYS A 165 -2.14 18.08 -8.91
N ALA A 166 -0.88 18.22 -9.32
CA ALA A 166 -0.35 19.48 -9.84
C ALA A 166 -1.02 19.88 -11.17
N MET A 167 -1.28 18.93 -12.07
CA MET A 167 -2.02 19.17 -13.33
C MET A 167 -3.45 19.64 -13.09
N ALA A 168 -4.09 19.18 -12.02
CA ALA A 168 -5.41 19.63 -11.57
C ALA A 168 -5.39 20.99 -10.83
N GLY A 169 -4.23 21.63 -10.68
CA GLY A 169 -4.07 22.93 -10.02
C GLY A 169 -3.70 22.85 -8.53
N GLY A 170 -3.50 21.66 -7.98
CA GLY A 170 -3.00 21.48 -6.60
C GLY A 170 -1.54 21.93 -6.47
N THR A 171 -1.16 22.38 -5.29
CA THR A 171 0.22 22.73 -4.95
C THR A 171 0.87 21.56 -4.21
N VAL A 172 2.00 21.06 -4.72
CA VAL A 172 2.74 19.97 -4.10
C VAL A 172 4.03 20.51 -3.48
N VAL A 173 4.19 20.31 -2.17
CA VAL A 173 5.32 20.86 -1.40
C VAL A 173 6.10 19.74 -0.72
N ASP A 174 7.42 19.73 -0.93
CA ASP A 174 8.34 18.85 -0.22
C ASP A 174 8.79 19.55 1.06
N ALA A 175 8.13 19.24 2.17
CA ALA A 175 8.43 19.80 3.48
C ALA A 175 7.96 18.89 4.60
N LEU A 176 8.65 18.94 5.73
CA LEU A 176 8.22 18.32 6.98
C LEU A 176 7.16 19.20 7.63
N VAL A 177 6.09 18.60 8.11
CA VAL A 177 5.05 19.27 8.92
C VAL A 177 5.30 18.93 10.38
N ASP A 178 5.54 19.97 11.19
CA ASP A 178 5.90 19.85 12.59
C ASP A 178 4.68 20.06 13.52
N SER A 179 3.68 20.83 13.09
CA SER A 179 2.43 20.96 13.85
C SER A 179 1.24 21.26 12.96
N VAL A 180 0.05 20.86 13.43
CA VAL A 180 -1.25 21.11 12.80
C VAL A 180 -2.22 21.55 13.90
N VAL A 181 -2.53 22.85 13.92
CA VAL A 181 -3.29 23.47 15.02
C VAL A 181 -4.49 24.27 14.49
N GLU A 182 -5.68 24.01 15.01
CA GLU A 182 -6.86 24.83 14.70
C GLU A 182 -6.74 26.22 15.32
N ARG A 183 -6.93 27.26 14.49
CA ARG A 183 -6.91 28.69 14.87
C ARG A 183 -8.21 29.35 14.43
N GLY A 184 -9.27 29.14 15.19
CA GLY A 184 -10.59 29.69 14.89
C GLY A 184 -11.19 29.13 13.60
N THR A 185 -11.15 29.87 12.49
CA THR A 185 -11.74 29.45 11.20
C THR A 185 -10.77 28.76 10.26
N VAL A 186 -9.49 28.66 10.58
CA VAL A 186 -8.44 28.05 9.77
C VAL A 186 -7.63 27.05 10.59
N VAL A 187 -6.93 26.20 9.89
CA VAL A 187 -5.89 25.32 10.46
C VAL A 187 -4.54 25.84 10.03
N GLU A 188 -3.66 26.05 11.00
CA GLU A 188 -2.29 26.48 10.82
C GLU A 188 -1.37 25.26 10.77
N LEU A 189 -0.51 25.18 9.75
CA LEU A 189 0.50 24.15 9.60
C LEU A 189 1.88 24.79 9.70
N GLU A 190 2.62 24.49 10.75
CA GLU A 190 4.04 24.84 10.85
C GLU A 190 4.88 23.77 10.15
N THR A 191 5.76 24.20 9.26
CA THR A 191 6.53 23.29 8.41
C THR A 191 7.97 23.77 8.22
N SER A 192 8.85 22.87 7.76
CA SER A 192 10.23 23.22 7.40
C SER A 192 10.34 24.24 6.23
N ALA A 193 9.25 24.48 5.48
CA ALA A 193 9.16 25.45 4.40
C ALA A 193 8.42 26.74 4.78
N GLY A 194 8.06 26.91 6.06
CA GLY A 194 7.30 28.03 6.60
C GLY A 194 5.87 27.64 6.99
N THR A 195 5.07 28.63 7.35
CA THR A 195 3.71 28.45 7.83
C THR A 195 2.72 28.44 6.67
N PHE A 196 1.80 27.48 6.65
CA PHE A 196 0.67 27.39 5.71
C PHE A 196 -0.66 27.44 6.47
N HIS A 197 -1.72 27.80 5.76
CA HIS A 197 -3.07 27.84 6.31
C HIS A 197 -4.04 27.13 5.40
N ALA A 198 -5.01 26.40 5.99
CA ALA A 198 -6.06 25.70 5.27
C ALA A 198 -7.39 25.80 6.02
N ASP A 199 -8.51 25.72 5.31
CA ASP A 199 -9.83 25.61 5.93
C ASP A 199 -10.04 24.25 6.59
N ARG A 200 -9.48 23.21 5.98
CA ARG A 200 -9.49 21.82 6.47
C ARG A 200 -8.15 21.13 6.24
N VAL A 201 -7.85 20.12 7.06
CA VAL A 201 -6.64 19.31 6.94
C VAL A 201 -7.00 17.83 6.94
N VAL A 202 -6.32 17.05 6.08
CA VAL A 202 -6.33 15.58 6.13
C VAL A 202 -4.95 15.10 6.56
N LEU A 203 -4.89 14.36 7.65
CA LEU A 203 -3.68 13.68 8.11
C LEU A 203 -3.56 12.29 7.47
N ALA A 204 -2.63 12.14 6.54
CA ALA A 204 -2.31 10.89 5.83
C ALA A 204 -0.85 10.47 6.08
N THR A 205 -0.41 10.62 7.34
CA THR A 205 0.99 10.55 7.78
C THR A 205 1.56 9.12 7.91
N GLY A 206 0.74 8.10 7.62
CA GLY A 206 1.18 6.70 7.63
C GLY A 206 1.82 6.30 8.96
N PRO A 207 3.01 5.66 8.95
CA PRO A 207 3.67 5.22 10.18
C PRO A 207 4.21 6.38 11.03
N PHE A 208 4.32 7.58 10.49
CA PHE A 208 4.81 8.76 11.19
C PHE A 208 3.70 9.59 11.84
N PHE A 209 2.58 8.94 12.20
CA PHE A 209 1.42 9.60 12.79
C PHE A 209 1.70 10.29 14.12
N ALA A 210 2.71 9.84 14.85
CA ALA A 210 3.13 10.44 16.12
C ALA A 210 4.22 11.53 15.95
N HIS A 211 4.58 11.88 14.69
CA HIS A 211 5.53 12.96 14.47
C HIS A 211 4.84 14.31 14.59
N GLY A 212 5.49 15.22 15.32
CA GLY A 212 5.02 16.59 15.52
C GLY A 212 3.80 16.69 16.45
N ASP A 213 3.26 17.90 16.54
CA ASP A 213 2.05 18.22 17.32
C ASP A 213 0.81 18.13 16.40
N THR A 214 0.24 16.92 16.31
CA THR A 214 -0.94 16.66 15.49
C THR A 214 -1.96 15.80 16.25
N PRO A 215 -3.27 15.88 15.94
CA PRO A 215 -4.30 15.09 16.62
C PRO A 215 -4.32 13.61 16.19
N ALA A 216 -3.38 13.12 15.37
CA ALA A 216 -3.34 11.73 14.94
C ALA A 216 -2.80 10.75 15.99
N GLY A 217 -2.15 11.26 17.05
CA GLY A 217 -1.53 10.41 18.10
C GLY A 217 -2.52 9.53 18.88
N ASP A 218 -3.78 9.94 18.97
CA ASP A 218 -4.80 9.30 19.82
C ASP A 218 -5.62 8.22 19.11
N LEU A 219 -5.21 7.78 17.93
CA LEU A 219 -5.97 6.81 17.11
C LEU A 219 -5.72 5.34 17.50
N GLY A 220 -4.92 5.06 18.52
CA GLY A 220 -4.58 3.70 18.93
C GLY A 220 -3.82 2.90 17.84
N LEU A 221 -3.08 3.60 16.99
CA LEU A 221 -2.32 2.98 15.89
C LEU A 221 -1.10 2.25 16.41
N THR A 222 -0.80 1.11 15.80
CA THR A 222 0.44 0.37 16.03
C THR A 222 1.25 0.25 14.75
N ILE A 223 2.56 0.10 14.90
CA ILE A 223 3.50 -0.06 13.78
C ILE A 223 4.13 -1.43 13.90
N GLY A 224 3.88 -2.29 12.92
CA GLY A 224 4.52 -3.59 12.82
C GLY A 224 5.69 -3.57 11.85
N THR A 225 6.80 -4.19 12.25
CA THR A 225 7.97 -4.37 11.37
C THR A 225 7.73 -5.48 10.37
N HIS A 226 8.31 -5.34 9.19
CA HIS A 226 8.38 -6.39 8.17
C HIS A 226 9.78 -6.39 7.55
N THR A 227 10.20 -7.55 7.09
CA THR A 227 11.42 -7.71 6.30
C THR A 227 11.06 -8.43 5.02
N MET A 228 11.43 -7.84 3.89
CA MET A 228 11.27 -8.45 2.57
C MET A 228 12.60 -9.02 2.11
N LEU A 229 12.60 -10.22 1.57
CA LEU A 229 13.77 -10.80 0.91
C LEU A 229 13.66 -10.56 -0.60
N HIS A 230 14.63 -9.89 -1.16
CA HIS A 230 14.85 -9.74 -2.58
C HIS A 230 15.96 -10.69 -3.01
N VAL A 231 15.70 -11.51 -4.01
CA VAL A 231 16.71 -12.38 -4.62
C VAL A 231 16.90 -12.03 -6.09
N GLU A 232 18.15 -11.95 -6.51
CA GLU A 232 18.52 -11.82 -7.90
C GLU A 232 18.64 -13.23 -8.49
N PRO A 233 17.74 -13.64 -9.39
CA PRO A 233 17.82 -14.95 -10.05
C PRO A 233 18.94 -14.96 -11.09
N SER A 234 19.35 -16.15 -11.55
CA SER A 234 20.18 -16.25 -12.74
C SER A 234 19.44 -15.65 -13.95
N PRO A 235 20.15 -15.19 -14.99
CA PRO A 235 19.52 -14.67 -16.21
C PRO A 235 18.54 -15.68 -16.84
N ALA A 236 18.87 -16.97 -16.82
CA ALA A 236 18.00 -18.03 -17.33
C ALA A 236 16.72 -18.17 -16.52
N ASP A 237 16.81 -18.06 -15.19
CA ASP A 237 15.64 -18.11 -14.32
C ASP A 237 14.81 -16.84 -14.40
N ALA A 238 15.43 -15.67 -14.55
CA ALA A 238 14.72 -14.41 -14.77
C ALA A 238 13.85 -14.47 -16.04
N GLU A 239 14.40 -15.04 -17.13
CA GLU A 239 13.66 -15.26 -18.37
C GLU A 239 12.55 -16.32 -18.21
N ARG A 240 12.85 -17.43 -17.53
CA ARG A 240 11.88 -18.51 -17.29
C ARG A 240 10.68 -18.08 -16.43
N LEU A 241 10.88 -17.14 -15.52
CA LEU A 241 9.87 -16.68 -14.56
C LEU A 241 9.25 -15.32 -14.93
N VAL A 242 9.53 -14.78 -16.12
CA VAL A 242 9.07 -13.43 -16.52
C VAL A 242 7.55 -13.31 -16.53
N ASP A 243 6.84 -14.38 -16.90
CA ASP A 243 5.37 -14.44 -16.96
C ASP A 243 4.76 -15.06 -15.68
N LEU A 244 5.54 -15.22 -14.62
CA LEU A 244 5.02 -15.70 -13.34
C LEU A 244 3.98 -14.70 -12.81
N PRO A 245 2.74 -15.12 -12.50
CA PRO A 245 1.81 -14.24 -11.82
C PRO A 245 2.34 -13.88 -10.42
N SER A 246 1.86 -12.80 -9.85
CA SER A 246 2.08 -12.57 -8.41
C SER A 246 1.40 -13.69 -7.62
N LEU A 247 2.04 -14.17 -6.56
CA LEU A 247 1.56 -15.34 -5.80
C LEU A 247 1.18 -14.96 -4.38
N ILE A 248 0.10 -15.55 -3.89
CA ILE A 248 -0.16 -15.75 -2.45
C ILE A 248 -0.27 -17.25 -2.24
N VAL A 249 0.50 -17.78 -1.29
CA VAL A 249 0.50 -19.22 -0.94
C VAL A 249 0.17 -19.33 0.54
N LYS A 250 -0.97 -19.96 0.83
CA LYS A 250 -1.53 -20.11 2.18
C LYS A 250 -1.93 -21.56 2.45
N PRO A 251 -0.95 -22.47 2.68
CA PRO A 251 -1.28 -23.82 3.15
C PRO A 251 -1.88 -23.76 4.57
N THR A 252 -2.39 -24.88 5.06
CA THR A 252 -2.95 -24.99 6.43
C THR A 252 -1.91 -24.66 7.52
N ASP A 253 -0.63 -24.87 7.26
CA ASP A 253 0.46 -24.43 8.13
C ASP A 253 0.73 -22.93 7.92
N GLU A 254 0.35 -22.11 8.89
CA GLU A 254 0.46 -20.65 8.82
C GLU A 254 1.91 -20.17 8.73
N ASP A 255 2.88 -20.90 9.29
CA ASP A 255 4.31 -20.56 9.19
C ASP A 255 4.81 -20.62 7.74
N ARG A 256 4.04 -21.24 6.85
CA ARG A 256 4.33 -21.31 5.43
C ARG A 256 3.56 -20.30 4.57
N HIS A 257 2.80 -19.41 5.20
CA HIS A 257 2.11 -18.34 4.48
C HIS A 257 3.11 -17.34 3.91
N CYS A 258 3.11 -17.20 2.60
CA CYS A 258 4.00 -16.25 1.92
C CYS A 258 3.35 -15.67 0.67
N PHE A 259 3.98 -14.61 0.19
CA PHE A 259 3.68 -14.06 -1.13
C PHE A 259 4.97 -13.92 -1.94
N VAL A 260 4.86 -14.08 -3.25
CA VAL A 260 5.98 -13.92 -4.17
C VAL A 260 5.59 -12.96 -5.28
N LEU A 261 6.48 -12.04 -5.60
CA LEU A 261 6.36 -11.16 -6.75
C LEU A 261 7.35 -11.58 -7.83
N PRO A 262 6.91 -11.62 -9.10
CA PRO A 262 7.72 -12.10 -10.22
C PRO A 262 8.97 -11.26 -10.44
N PRO A 263 9.90 -11.72 -11.29
CA PRO A 263 11.08 -10.96 -11.66
C PRO A 263 10.71 -9.57 -12.19
N LYS A 264 11.26 -8.53 -11.57
CA LYS A 264 11.10 -7.14 -11.99
C LYS A 264 12.44 -6.42 -11.93
N ALA A 265 12.73 -5.57 -12.93
CA ALA A 265 13.89 -4.69 -12.89
C ALA A 265 13.66 -3.59 -11.84
N GLY A 266 14.59 -3.48 -10.89
CA GLY A 266 14.65 -2.37 -9.93
C GLY A 266 15.23 -1.10 -10.54
N PRO A 267 15.27 0.01 -9.78
CA PRO A 267 15.83 1.29 -10.25
C PRO A 267 17.31 1.22 -10.66
N ASP A 268 18.06 0.28 -10.11
CA ASP A 268 19.47 0.02 -10.42
C ASP A 268 19.67 -0.96 -11.59
N GLY A 269 18.57 -1.33 -12.28
CA GLY A 269 18.57 -2.23 -13.43
C GLY A 269 18.73 -3.71 -13.08
N ARG A 270 18.87 -4.07 -11.80
CA ARG A 270 18.89 -5.49 -11.38
C ARG A 270 17.50 -6.07 -11.41
N ILE A 271 17.40 -7.32 -11.86
CA ILE A 271 16.14 -8.07 -11.85
C ILE A 271 16.04 -8.80 -10.52
N VAL A 272 14.96 -8.61 -9.81
CA VAL A 272 14.73 -9.25 -8.51
C VAL A 272 13.38 -9.94 -8.44
N VAL A 273 13.35 -11.10 -7.79
CA VAL A 273 12.17 -11.78 -7.26
C VAL A 273 12.05 -11.39 -5.81
N LYS A 274 10.87 -10.99 -5.39
CA LYS A 274 10.60 -10.62 -4.01
C LYS A 274 9.74 -11.64 -3.33
N ILE A 275 10.11 -12.03 -2.12
CA ILE A 275 9.26 -12.82 -1.21
C ILE A 275 9.07 -12.11 0.11
N GLY A 276 7.89 -12.29 0.69
CA GLY A 276 7.54 -11.86 2.03
C GLY A 276 6.60 -12.85 2.70
N VAL A 277 6.45 -12.72 4.00
CA VAL A 277 5.54 -13.53 4.82
C VAL A 277 4.37 -12.69 5.31
N SER A 278 3.25 -13.34 5.60
CA SER A 278 2.01 -12.65 5.97
C SER A 278 1.93 -12.27 7.45
N HIS A 279 2.82 -12.80 8.30
CA HIS A 279 2.80 -12.48 9.72
C HIS A 279 3.35 -11.07 10.00
N GLN A 280 2.79 -10.45 11.03
CA GLN A 280 3.30 -9.19 11.57
C GLN A 280 4.58 -9.48 12.37
N GLY A 281 5.63 -8.70 12.11
CA GLY A 281 6.84 -8.72 12.91
C GLY A 281 6.65 -8.08 14.29
N GLN A 282 7.71 -7.56 14.86
CA GLN A 282 7.67 -6.90 16.15
C GLN A 282 6.97 -5.55 16.07
N GLU A 283 6.28 -5.17 17.15
CA GLU A 283 5.77 -3.81 17.29
C GLU A 283 6.94 -2.84 17.47
N LEU A 284 6.87 -1.71 16.77
CA LEU A 284 7.92 -0.70 16.72
C LEU A 284 7.39 0.62 17.30
N GLY A 285 8.16 1.22 18.20
CA GLY A 285 7.90 2.59 18.66
C GLY A 285 8.04 3.59 17.51
N ALA A 286 7.17 4.59 17.47
CA ALA A 286 7.17 5.60 16.40
C ALA A 286 8.50 6.36 16.28
N ASP A 287 9.24 6.52 17.39
CA ASP A 287 10.56 7.14 17.47
C ASP A 287 11.68 6.26 16.88
N ARG A 288 11.42 4.98 16.60
CA ARG A 288 12.41 4.01 16.12
C ARG A 288 12.27 3.69 14.64
N ILE A 289 11.33 4.31 13.93
CA ILE A 289 11.06 4.00 12.51
C ILE A 289 12.29 4.27 11.63
N ALA A 290 12.90 5.45 11.77
CA ALA A 290 14.08 5.80 10.99
C ALA A 290 15.27 4.84 11.27
N ASP A 291 15.47 4.46 12.54
CA ASP A 291 16.48 3.47 12.92
C ASP A 291 16.23 2.12 12.24
N TRP A 292 14.98 1.64 12.26
CA TRP A 292 14.60 0.38 11.62
C TRP A 292 14.92 0.38 10.13
N PHE A 293 14.56 1.43 9.42
CA PHE A 293 14.81 1.53 7.98
C PHE A 293 16.31 1.62 7.61
N ARG A 294 17.19 1.98 8.55
CA ARG A 294 18.65 1.96 8.35
C ARG A 294 19.27 0.58 8.53
N THR A 295 18.52 -0.38 9.07
CA THR A 295 18.99 -1.77 9.27
C THR A 295 18.83 -2.63 8.00
N ASP A 296 19.22 -3.88 8.10
CA ASP A 296 18.90 -4.94 7.14
C ASP A 296 17.60 -5.69 7.50
N GLY A 297 16.80 -5.16 8.42
CA GLY A 297 15.59 -5.83 8.91
C GLY A 297 15.92 -7.01 9.83
N ASN A 298 14.96 -7.93 9.96
CA ASN A 298 15.11 -9.16 10.71
C ASN A 298 15.71 -10.27 9.84
N LEU A 299 16.93 -10.70 10.15
CA LEU A 299 17.65 -11.72 9.37
C LEU A 299 17.08 -13.14 9.58
N GLU A 300 16.38 -13.42 10.69
CA GLU A 300 15.69 -14.70 10.92
C GLU A 300 14.48 -14.81 10.00
N ASP A 301 13.69 -13.73 9.85
CA ASP A 301 12.59 -13.66 8.90
C ASP A 301 13.10 -13.84 7.47
N ALA A 302 14.20 -13.20 7.11
CA ALA A 302 14.81 -13.35 5.79
C ALA A 302 15.27 -14.79 5.52
N ALA A 303 15.89 -15.45 6.50
CA ALA A 303 16.30 -16.85 6.38
C ALA A 303 15.09 -17.79 6.27
N HIS A 304 13.99 -17.48 6.95
CA HIS A 304 12.74 -18.21 6.80
C HIS A 304 12.15 -18.05 5.40
N GLN A 305 12.07 -16.82 4.90
CA GLN A 305 11.61 -16.52 3.54
C GLN A 305 12.47 -17.22 2.47
N GLU A 306 13.78 -17.31 2.67
CA GLU A 306 14.66 -18.03 1.77
C GLU A 306 14.35 -19.54 1.75
N ARG A 307 14.04 -20.15 2.90
CA ARG A 307 13.60 -21.57 2.95
C ARG A 307 12.29 -21.77 2.19
N LEU A 308 11.29 -20.89 2.41
CA LEU A 308 10.02 -20.95 1.70
C LEU A 308 10.20 -20.79 0.19
N LEU A 309 11.07 -19.87 -0.24
CA LEU A 309 11.36 -19.65 -1.65
C LEU A 309 11.98 -20.89 -2.30
N ARG A 310 12.94 -21.54 -1.63
CA ARG A 310 13.56 -22.77 -2.10
C ARG A 310 12.59 -23.96 -2.12
N ASP A 311 11.67 -24.03 -1.17
CA ASP A 311 10.62 -25.05 -1.18
C ASP A 311 9.70 -24.88 -2.38
N LEU A 312 9.30 -23.61 -2.69
CA LEU A 312 8.42 -23.30 -3.81
C LEU A 312 9.11 -23.40 -5.16
N PHE A 313 10.39 -23.02 -5.25
CA PHE A 313 11.19 -22.96 -6.49
C PHE A 313 12.50 -23.73 -6.29
N PRO A 314 12.48 -25.08 -6.24
CA PRO A 314 13.67 -25.86 -5.91
C PRO A 314 14.82 -25.69 -6.91
N ASP A 315 14.50 -25.37 -8.17
CA ASP A 315 15.46 -25.20 -9.25
C ASP A 315 15.92 -23.75 -9.45
N LEU A 316 15.49 -22.81 -8.57
CA LEU A 316 15.86 -21.40 -8.67
C LEU A 316 17.32 -21.18 -8.27
N GLU A 317 18.13 -20.74 -9.21
CA GLU A 317 19.50 -20.30 -8.95
C GLU A 317 19.52 -18.85 -8.48
N VAL A 318 19.92 -18.66 -7.21
CA VAL A 318 20.00 -17.34 -6.57
C VAL A 318 21.43 -16.81 -6.65
N VAL A 319 21.63 -15.74 -7.43
CA VAL A 319 22.94 -15.07 -7.61
C VAL A 319 23.27 -14.14 -6.44
N ARG A 320 22.26 -13.40 -5.97
CA ARG A 320 22.41 -12.43 -4.90
C ARG A 320 21.15 -12.34 -4.03
N ARG A 321 21.36 -11.92 -2.77
CA ARG A 321 20.28 -11.66 -1.80
C ARG A 321 20.41 -10.26 -1.25
N GLN A 322 19.26 -9.66 -0.95
CA GLN A 322 19.17 -8.38 -0.26
C GLN A 322 17.92 -8.38 0.61
N THR A 323 18.03 -7.88 1.81
CA THR A 323 16.90 -7.64 2.69
C THR A 323 16.46 -6.18 2.63
N VAL A 324 15.16 -5.95 2.72
CA VAL A 324 14.58 -4.61 2.71
C VAL A 324 13.62 -4.50 3.91
N PRO A 325 13.94 -3.67 4.92
CA PRO A 325 13.02 -3.40 6.02
C PRO A 325 11.82 -2.61 5.53
N CYS A 326 10.66 -2.92 6.09
CA CYS A 326 9.39 -2.25 5.84
C CYS A 326 8.63 -2.12 7.15
N VAL A 327 7.62 -1.26 7.19
CA VAL A 327 6.66 -1.16 8.28
C VAL A 327 5.25 -1.11 7.76
N THR A 328 4.31 -1.56 8.59
CA THR A 328 2.87 -1.41 8.34
C THR A 328 2.23 -0.73 9.53
N THR A 329 1.38 0.25 9.26
CA THR A 329 0.55 0.90 10.28
C THR A 329 -0.76 0.13 10.39
N TYR A 330 -1.06 -0.35 11.58
CA TYR A 330 -2.28 -1.08 11.91
C TYR A 330 -3.22 -0.22 12.74
N THR A 331 -4.50 -0.38 12.51
CA THR A 331 -5.58 0.23 13.28
C THR A 331 -6.25 -0.82 14.16
N PRO A 332 -6.91 -0.44 15.25
CA PRO A 332 -7.66 -1.40 16.09
C PRO A 332 -8.78 -2.14 15.34
N SER A 333 -9.40 -1.49 14.34
CA SER A 333 -10.47 -2.09 13.54
C SER A 333 -9.98 -3.03 12.43
N GLY A 334 -8.69 -3.00 12.08
CA GLY A 334 -8.14 -3.68 10.90
C GLY A 334 -8.50 -2.99 9.57
N HIS A 335 -9.15 -1.81 9.60
CA HIS A 335 -9.49 -0.98 8.45
C HIS A 335 -8.87 0.42 8.59
N PRO A 336 -8.53 1.11 7.50
CA PRO A 336 -8.04 2.48 7.58
C PRO A 336 -9.04 3.40 8.28
N VAL A 337 -8.56 4.35 9.06
CA VAL A 337 -9.41 5.41 9.60
C VAL A 337 -9.64 6.47 8.53
N ILE A 338 -10.92 6.75 8.23
CA ILE A 338 -11.39 7.86 7.38
C ILE A 338 -12.43 8.61 8.19
N ASP A 339 -11.99 9.45 9.11
CA ASP A 339 -12.87 10.10 10.08
C ASP A 339 -12.37 11.47 10.49
N ASP A 340 -13.27 12.27 11.07
CA ASP A 340 -12.90 13.58 11.63
C ASP A 340 -12.26 13.39 13.02
N LEU A 341 -11.10 14.01 13.21
CA LEU A 341 -10.41 14.05 14.51
C LEU A 341 -10.87 15.23 15.31
N THR A 342 -11.08 16.34 14.62
CA THR A 342 -11.56 17.60 15.20
C THR A 342 -12.57 18.24 14.25
N GLY A 343 -12.99 19.49 14.50
CA GLY A 343 -13.91 20.19 13.62
C GLY A 343 -13.38 20.45 12.19
N ARG A 344 -12.05 20.46 12.01
CA ARG A 344 -11.39 20.82 10.74
C ARG A 344 -10.28 19.87 10.33
N VAL A 345 -9.90 18.93 11.17
CA VAL A 345 -8.84 17.95 10.89
C VAL A 345 -9.45 16.56 10.80
N SER A 346 -9.22 15.88 9.68
CA SER A 346 -9.63 14.50 9.43
C SER A 346 -8.41 13.59 9.30
N ALA A 347 -8.59 12.30 9.51
CA ALA A 347 -7.59 11.26 9.26
C ALA A 347 -7.90 10.47 7.98
N LEU A 348 -6.84 10.08 7.27
CA LEU A 348 -6.82 9.04 6.25
C LEU A 348 -5.57 8.18 6.50
N ILE A 349 -5.65 7.21 7.42
CA ILE A 349 -4.46 6.57 7.98
C ILE A 349 -4.71 5.09 8.34
N GLY A 350 -3.64 4.30 8.40
CA GLY A 350 -3.72 2.89 8.78
C GLY A 350 -3.89 1.96 7.57
N GLY A 351 -2.80 1.67 6.88
CA GLY A 351 -2.83 0.85 5.66
C GLY A 351 -3.10 -0.64 5.89
N ASN A 352 -2.95 -1.16 7.11
CA ASN A 352 -3.23 -2.54 7.53
C ASN A 352 -2.67 -3.62 6.59
N GLY A 353 -1.56 -3.33 5.88
CA GLY A 353 -0.90 -4.25 4.96
C GLY A 353 -1.59 -4.47 3.60
N TYR A 354 -2.79 -3.95 3.38
CA TYR A 354 -3.53 -4.14 2.12
C TYR A 354 -3.83 -2.86 1.34
N ALA A 355 -3.57 -1.68 1.91
CA ALA A 355 -4.00 -0.42 1.32
C ALA A 355 -3.39 -0.12 -0.06
N ALA A 356 -2.24 -0.68 -0.42
CA ALA A 356 -1.58 -0.39 -1.69
C ALA A 356 -2.52 -0.62 -2.90
N LYS A 357 -3.14 -1.80 -2.99
CA LYS A 357 -4.08 -2.15 -4.07
C LYS A 357 -5.40 -1.39 -3.99
N CYS A 358 -5.70 -0.76 -2.86
CA CYS A 358 -6.94 -0.05 -2.56
C CYS A 358 -6.75 1.48 -2.50
N ALA A 359 -5.53 1.96 -2.69
CA ALA A 359 -5.16 3.35 -2.40
C ALA A 359 -6.02 4.40 -3.13
N PRO A 360 -6.30 4.29 -4.44
CA PRO A 360 -7.20 5.22 -5.10
C PRO A 360 -8.61 5.25 -4.51
N ALA A 361 -9.20 4.08 -4.23
CA ALA A 361 -10.55 3.98 -3.67
C ALA A 361 -10.63 4.54 -2.24
N LEU A 362 -9.59 4.35 -1.42
CA LEU A 362 -9.50 4.94 -0.08
C LEU A 362 -9.34 6.47 -0.16
N GLY A 363 -8.56 6.96 -1.11
CA GLY A 363 -8.46 8.40 -1.40
C GLY A 363 -9.79 9.00 -1.85
N GLU A 364 -10.55 8.28 -2.68
CA GLU A 364 -11.89 8.66 -3.13
C GLU A 364 -12.88 8.76 -1.97
N LEU A 365 -12.91 7.77 -1.07
CA LEU A 365 -13.77 7.80 0.11
C LEU A 365 -13.46 9.02 1.00
N ALA A 366 -12.18 9.33 1.20
CA ALA A 366 -11.77 10.48 2.00
C ALA A 366 -12.09 11.82 1.33
N ALA A 367 -11.82 11.95 0.03
CA ALA A 367 -12.15 13.14 -0.75
C ALA A 367 -13.66 13.38 -0.81
N GLY A 368 -14.45 12.34 -1.14
CA GLY A 368 -15.92 12.42 -1.17
C GLY A 368 -16.53 12.84 0.16
N ARG A 369 -15.99 12.33 1.29
CA ARG A 369 -16.40 12.77 2.63
C ARG A 369 -16.19 14.29 2.83
N LEU A 370 -15.06 14.83 2.43
CA LEU A 370 -14.74 16.25 2.54
C LEU A 370 -15.60 17.12 1.61
N LEU A 371 -15.95 16.60 0.45
CA LEU A 371 -16.85 17.26 -0.51
C LEU A 371 -18.33 17.18 -0.12
N GLY A 372 -18.65 16.40 0.92
CA GLY A 372 -20.04 16.18 1.36
C GLY A 372 -20.81 15.21 0.44
N GLU A 373 -20.12 14.38 -0.32
CA GLU A 373 -20.72 13.39 -1.18
C GLU A 373 -21.36 12.23 -0.37
N PRO A 374 -22.39 11.57 -0.90
CA PRO A 374 -22.98 10.40 -0.26
C PRO A 374 -21.96 9.27 -0.11
N TRP A 375 -21.88 8.67 1.07
CA TRP A 375 -21.08 7.48 1.27
C TRP A 375 -21.63 6.30 0.46
N PRO A 376 -20.77 5.48 -0.22
CA PRO A 376 -21.23 4.34 -1.00
C PRO A 376 -22.03 3.35 -0.15
N THR A 377 -23.19 2.95 -0.63
CA THR A 377 -24.13 2.05 0.11
C THR A 377 -23.59 0.64 0.28
N GLU A 378 -22.65 0.22 -0.55
CA GLU A 378 -21.99 -1.08 -0.53
C GLU A 378 -20.92 -1.20 0.57
N VAL A 379 -20.58 -0.09 1.20
CA VAL A 379 -19.49 0.00 2.17
C VAL A 379 -20.01 0.51 3.50
N ASP A 380 -19.87 -0.30 4.55
CA ASP A 380 -20.20 0.15 5.90
C ASP A 380 -19.19 1.23 6.36
N ARG A 381 -19.71 2.44 6.56
CA ARG A 381 -18.92 3.58 7.02
C ARG A 381 -18.31 3.35 8.39
N GLY A 382 -19.03 2.64 9.28
CA GLY A 382 -18.57 2.35 10.64
C GLY A 382 -17.25 1.59 10.71
N LEU A 383 -16.87 0.87 9.63
CA LEU A 383 -15.56 0.19 9.54
C LEU A 383 -14.38 1.16 9.47
N PHE A 384 -14.60 2.41 9.05
CA PHE A 384 -13.58 3.43 8.85
C PHE A 384 -13.58 4.51 9.93
N GLU A 385 -14.51 4.44 10.86
CA GLU A 385 -14.57 5.38 11.98
C GLU A 385 -13.52 5.02 13.04
N ARG A 386 -13.00 6.03 13.72
CA ARG A 386 -12.09 5.81 14.86
C ARG A 386 -12.79 5.05 15.98
N ALA A 387 -12.04 4.25 16.72
CA ALA A 387 -12.59 3.51 17.86
C ALA A 387 -13.19 4.48 18.89
N PRO A 388 -14.39 4.17 19.46
CA PRO A 388 -14.94 4.95 20.56
C PRO A 388 -14.01 4.89 21.77
N GLY A 389 -13.57 6.01 22.30
CA GLY A 389 -12.75 6.07 23.52
C GLY A 389 -11.36 6.69 23.37
N SER A 390 -10.98 7.18 22.21
CA SER A 390 -9.76 7.98 22.04
C SER A 390 -9.95 9.48 22.37
N GLN A 391 -10.95 9.77 23.20
CA GLN A 391 -11.13 11.09 23.81
C GLN A 391 -11.09 10.90 25.33
N ASP A 392 -9.97 11.17 25.96
CA ASP A 392 -9.87 11.69 27.32
C ASP A 392 -8.55 12.47 27.47
#